data_bc44fa8e6ec3e25699f0f250efc9384b
#
_entry.id   bc44fa8e6ec3e25699f0f250efc9384b
#
_cell.length_a   1.000
_cell.length_b   1.000
_cell.length_c   1.000
_cell.angle_alpha   90.00
_cell.angle_beta   90.00
_cell.angle_gamma   90.00
#
_symmetry.space_group_name_H-M   'P 1'
#
loop_
_entity.id
_entity.type
_entity.pdbx_description
1 polymer ?
#
loop_
_entity_poly.entity_id
_entity_poly.type
_entity_poly.pdbx_seq_one_letter_code
_entity_poly.pdbx_strand_id
1 'polypeptide(L)'
;MRNDSLLNKIMSSPCPHDPFKKFRANGPVHVSKFGGEKIAMILGHKNVRDATRDYDTYSSDAPFRVPIPSEEDLRRVRQLPIEVNPPEHTEYRKIAEPFFKLPNTSEFKETIADMIERMIREACEIGEVEVVREFSLPMQSLALTYLLKMPESEAELWTSWGTHVFRDGEDGEARGMTLENYIHAQLDRAEADPGEDFFSVLGEATYKGRLLTRDEKAGFANLTFAGGRDTIIHTISFIIAYFAEHPEAIEKLKENPKLVMTAAEEFVRVVTPLTQIGRVCPVSTDVHGTKVEAGERVGLCWASANFDETVFDEPHEVKLDRKPNPHIAYGSGPHTCLGATHARLIIRTLLEKIRDISPKLKLIDSVDNVETEADYERRYGYEKLIVKFETP
;
A
#
# COMPACT_ATOMS: atom_id res chain seq x y z
N MET A 1 -18.56 -2.60 28.57
CA MET A 1 -19.59 -3.17 27.67
C MET A 1 -19.42 -2.51 26.30
N ARG A 2 -18.36 -2.88 25.57
CA ARG A 2 -18.16 -2.49 24.17
C ARG A 2 -18.79 -3.58 23.31
N ASN A 3 -19.92 -3.24 22.84
CA ASN A 3 -20.60 -3.56 21.56
C ASN A 3 -20.37 -4.94 20.91
N ASP A 4 -20.97 -5.98 21.51
CA ASP A 4 -21.25 -7.26 20.82
C ASP A 4 -22.06 -7.07 19.52
N SER A 5 -22.69 -5.90 19.31
CA SER A 5 -23.44 -5.58 18.10
C SER A 5 -22.52 -5.26 16.91
N LEU A 6 -21.31 -4.71 17.16
CA LEU A 6 -20.35 -4.38 16.09
C LEU A 6 -19.65 -5.64 15.57
N LEU A 7 -19.21 -6.51 16.52
CA LEU A 7 -18.64 -7.82 16.19
C LEU A 7 -19.64 -8.70 15.42
N ASN A 8 -20.90 -8.68 15.78
CA ASN A 8 -21.95 -9.41 15.06
C ASN A 8 -22.23 -8.83 13.66
N LYS A 9 -22.06 -7.52 13.44
CA LYS A 9 -22.17 -6.91 12.10
C LYS A 9 -20.97 -7.23 11.20
N ILE A 10 -19.75 -7.26 11.76
CA ILE A 10 -18.53 -7.63 11.03
C ILE A 10 -18.59 -9.11 10.62
N MET A 11 -19.05 -9.97 11.51
CA MET A 11 -19.24 -11.41 11.22
C MET A 11 -20.42 -11.72 10.28
N SER A 12 -21.34 -10.78 10.04
CA SER A 12 -22.47 -10.95 9.12
C SER A 12 -22.17 -10.50 7.69
N SER A 13 -21.02 -9.88 7.41
CA SER A 13 -20.56 -9.61 6.04
C SER A 13 -19.98 -10.89 5.44
N PRO A 14 -20.45 -11.36 4.29
CA PRO A 14 -19.94 -12.61 3.67
C PRO A 14 -18.46 -12.53 3.26
N CYS A 15 -17.88 -11.33 3.19
CA CYS A 15 -16.43 -11.12 3.03
C CYS A 15 -16.04 -9.77 3.66
N PRO A 16 -15.27 -9.76 4.75
CA PRO A 16 -14.87 -8.53 5.43
C PRO A 16 -13.92 -7.65 4.60
N HIS A 17 -13.31 -8.18 3.55
CA HIS A 17 -12.46 -7.42 2.63
C HIS A 17 -13.24 -6.70 1.53
N ASP A 18 -14.48 -7.14 1.22
CA ASP A 18 -15.31 -6.60 0.16
C ASP A 18 -16.71 -6.20 0.64
N PRO A 19 -16.86 -5.10 1.37
CA PRO A 19 -18.16 -4.56 1.73
C PRO A 19 -18.90 -3.94 0.52
N PHE A 20 -18.22 -3.81 -0.63
CA PHE A 20 -18.69 -3.08 -1.81
C PHE A 20 -19.58 -3.90 -2.72
N LYS A 21 -19.67 -5.22 -2.54
CA LYS A 21 -20.54 -6.12 -3.35
C LYS A 21 -21.95 -5.59 -3.47
N LYS A 22 -22.56 -5.18 -2.34
CA LYS A 22 -23.91 -4.61 -2.32
C LYS A 22 -24.04 -3.31 -3.12
N PHE A 23 -22.98 -2.52 -3.19
CA PHE A 23 -22.97 -1.27 -3.95
C PHE A 23 -22.80 -1.54 -5.45
N ARG A 24 -21.87 -2.44 -5.84
CA ARG A 24 -21.69 -2.86 -7.24
C ARG A 24 -22.98 -3.43 -7.84
N ALA A 25 -23.77 -4.14 -7.05
CA ALA A 25 -25.08 -4.66 -7.49
C ALA A 25 -26.09 -3.57 -7.84
N ASN A 26 -25.94 -2.36 -7.30
CA ASN A 26 -26.81 -1.20 -7.57
C ASN A 26 -26.30 -0.31 -8.70
N GLY A 27 -25.06 -0.51 -9.16
CA GLY A 27 -24.50 0.27 -10.24
C GLY A 27 -22.97 0.49 -10.12
N PRO A 28 -22.37 1.14 -11.09
CA PRO A 28 -20.92 1.33 -11.15
C PRO A 28 -20.39 2.43 -10.23
N VAL A 29 -21.28 3.22 -9.64
CA VAL A 29 -20.93 4.34 -8.73
C VAL A 29 -21.77 4.26 -7.47
N HIS A 30 -21.12 4.48 -6.32
CA HIS A 30 -21.78 4.69 -5.03
C HIS A 30 -21.33 6.03 -4.45
N VAL A 31 -22.27 6.79 -3.91
CA VAL A 31 -21.96 8.09 -3.29
C VAL A 31 -21.92 7.93 -1.79
N SER A 32 -20.78 8.19 -1.17
CA SER A 32 -20.57 8.14 0.28
C SER A 32 -19.99 9.45 0.82
N LYS A 33 -19.82 9.55 2.13
CA LYS A 33 -19.23 10.70 2.81
C LYS A 33 -17.95 10.30 3.51
N PHE A 34 -16.89 11.07 3.28
CA PHE A 34 -15.56 10.89 3.87
C PHE A 34 -15.12 12.21 4.50
N GLY A 35 -14.92 12.22 5.81
CA GLY A 35 -14.59 13.48 6.52
C GLY A 35 -15.62 14.59 6.31
N GLY A 36 -16.90 14.24 6.06
CA GLY A 36 -17.96 15.19 5.76
C GLY A 36 -18.12 15.56 4.28
N GLU A 37 -17.13 15.28 3.43
CA GLU A 37 -17.17 15.51 1.99
C GLU A 37 -17.92 14.39 1.27
N LYS A 38 -18.78 14.75 0.32
CA LYS A 38 -19.51 13.80 -0.54
C LYS A 38 -18.64 13.41 -1.71
N ILE A 39 -18.37 12.10 -1.86
CA ILE A 39 -17.51 11.54 -2.91
C ILE A 39 -18.27 10.46 -3.69
N ALA A 40 -18.22 10.55 -5.01
CA ALA A 40 -18.73 9.51 -5.91
C ALA A 40 -17.65 8.43 -6.11
N MET A 41 -17.82 7.27 -5.50
CA MET A 41 -16.91 6.13 -5.61
C MET A 41 -17.19 5.35 -6.90
N ILE A 42 -16.22 5.24 -7.78
CA ILE A 42 -16.25 4.38 -8.96
C ILE A 42 -15.84 2.97 -8.53
N LEU A 43 -16.70 1.97 -8.73
CA LEU A 43 -16.60 0.65 -8.11
C LEU A 43 -16.13 -0.47 -9.05
N GLY A 44 -16.63 -0.50 -10.30
CA GLY A 44 -16.37 -1.60 -11.23
C GLY A 44 -14.95 -1.56 -11.79
N HIS A 45 -14.34 -2.72 -11.97
CA HIS A 45 -12.96 -2.86 -12.46
C HIS A 45 -12.69 -2.12 -13.76
N LYS A 46 -13.57 -2.30 -14.77
CA LYS A 46 -13.45 -1.59 -16.06
C LYS A 46 -13.56 -0.08 -15.87
N ASN A 47 -14.54 0.37 -15.10
CA ASN A 47 -14.82 1.79 -14.88
C ASN A 47 -13.66 2.49 -14.17
N VAL A 48 -13.08 1.85 -13.15
CA VAL A 48 -11.90 2.36 -12.46
C VAL A 48 -10.70 2.44 -13.40
N ARG A 49 -10.44 1.41 -14.21
CA ARG A 49 -9.34 1.42 -15.20
C ARG A 49 -9.50 2.49 -16.27
N ASP A 50 -10.70 2.72 -16.73
CA ASP A 50 -10.98 3.76 -17.72
C ASP A 50 -10.73 5.14 -17.11
N ALA A 51 -11.25 5.39 -15.91
CA ALA A 51 -11.04 6.65 -15.19
C ALA A 51 -9.56 6.96 -14.90
N THR A 52 -8.70 5.96 -14.68
CA THR A 52 -7.25 6.18 -14.46
C THR A 52 -6.52 6.74 -15.68
N ARG A 53 -7.09 6.63 -16.86
CA ARG A 53 -6.49 7.07 -18.13
C ARG A 53 -7.05 8.40 -18.63
N ASP A 54 -8.21 8.75 -18.12
CA ASP A 54 -8.91 10.00 -18.44
C ASP A 54 -8.59 11.06 -17.38
N TYR A 55 -7.32 11.50 -17.36
CA TYR A 55 -6.84 12.50 -16.40
C TYR A 55 -7.32 13.93 -16.72
N ASP A 56 -7.91 14.15 -17.90
CA ASP A 56 -8.56 15.42 -18.22
C ASP A 56 -9.90 15.55 -17.48
N THR A 57 -10.64 14.44 -17.36
CA THR A 57 -11.90 14.38 -16.57
C THR A 57 -11.64 14.12 -15.08
N TYR A 58 -10.69 13.24 -14.76
CA TYR A 58 -10.39 12.77 -13.40
C TYR A 58 -8.96 13.16 -13.02
N SER A 59 -8.78 14.43 -12.67
CA SER A 59 -7.46 15.02 -12.47
C SER A 59 -6.81 14.59 -11.14
N SER A 60 -5.52 14.27 -11.22
CA SER A 60 -4.62 14.14 -10.06
C SER A 60 -3.99 15.47 -9.67
N ASP A 61 -4.13 16.52 -10.49
CA ASP A 61 -3.63 17.87 -10.18
C ASP A 61 -4.51 18.54 -9.12
N ALA A 62 -4.44 17.99 -7.93
CA ALA A 62 -5.26 18.34 -6.78
C ALA A 62 -4.42 18.17 -5.51
N PRO A 63 -3.56 19.16 -5.18
CA PRO A 63 -2.70 19.10 -4.01
C PRO A 63 -3.48 18.77 -2.75
N PHE A 64 -2.99 17.80 -1.97
CA PHE A 64 -3.57 17.30 -0.71
C PHE A 64 -4.91 16.58 -0.82
N ARG A 65 -5.55 16.57 -2.01
CA ARG A 65 -6.89 16.02 -2.23
C ARG A 65 -6.90 14.66 -2.96
N VAL A 66 -5.72 14.13 -3.30
CA VAL A 66 -5.58 12.78 -3.86
C VAL A 66 -5.84 11.70 -2.80
N PRO A 67 -5.39 11.79 -1.54
CA PRO A 67 -5.85 10.94 -0.46
C PRO A 67 -7.34 11.15 -0.13
N ILE A 68 -8.02 10.08 0.35
CA ILE A 68 -9.39 10.14 0.88
C ILE A 68 -9.36 9.56 2.29
N PRO A 69 -9.75 10.33 3.32
CA PRO A 69 -10.12 11.75 3.28
C PRO A 69 -9.01 12.67 2.80
N SER A 70 -9.33 13.95 2.57
CA SER A 70 -8.35 14.99 2.18
C SER A 70 -7.32 15.22 3.30
N GLU A 71 -6.09 15.56 2.90
CA GLU A 71 -4.98 15.90 3.81
C GLU A 71 -4.64 17.39 3.78
N GLU A 72 -5.57 18.27 3.37
CA GLU A 72 -5.38 19.73 3.28
C GLU A 72 -4.99 20.35 4.64
N ASP A 73 -5.50 19.81 5.72
CA ASP A 73 -5.19 20.28 7.09
C ASP A 73 -3.96 19.57 7.70
N LEU A 74 -3.45 18.50 7.08
CA LEU A 74 -2.40 17.65 7.65
C LEU A 74 -1.03 17.84 6.99
N ARG A 75 -0.98 18.13 5.68
CA ARG A 75 0.26 18.27 4.91
C ARG A 75 0.48 19.68 4.42
N ARG A 76 1.75 20.05 4.35
CA ARG A 76 2.20 21.38 3.84
C ARG A 76 2.88 21.28 2.48
N VAL A 77 3.33 20.10 2.09
CA VAL A 77 4.02 19.85 0.82
C VAL A 77 3.20 18.95 -0.08
N ARG A 78 3.18 19.28 -1.36
CA ARG A 78 2.54 18.49 -2.42
C ARG A 78 3.31 17.18 -2.62
N GLN A 79 2.64 16.05 -2.64
CA GLN A 79 3.27 14.76 -2.93
C GLN A 79 3.55 14.60 -4.42
N LEU A 80 4.82 14.41 -4.78
CA LEU A 80 5.26 14.25 -6.16
C LEU A 80 5.73 12.82 -6.43
N PRO A 81 5.37 12.24 -7.58
CA PRO A 81 4.56 12.81 -8.68
C PRO A 81 3.05 12.51 -8.60
N ILE A 82 2.51 11.99 -7.50
CA ILE A 82 1.13 11.48 -7.46
C ILE A 82 0.06 12.57 -7.61
N GLU A 83 0.36 13.79 -7.19
CA GLU A 83 -0.57 14.94 -7.20
C GLU A 83 -0.39 15.85 -8.41
N VAL A 84 0.08 15.33 -9.53
CA VAL A 84 0.20 16.06 -10.81
C VAL A 84 -0.27 15.19 -11.96
N ASN A 85 -0.76 15.82 -13.02
CA ASN A 85 -1.13 15.12 -14.27
C ASN A 85 0.05 15.01 -15.26
N PRO A 86 0.00 14.09 -16.22
CA PRO A 86 0.83 14.21 -17.41
C PRO A 86 0.60 15.55 -18.13
N PRO A 87 1.64 16.19 -18.74
CA PRO A 87 2.99 15.66 -18.89
C PRO A 87 3.91 15.85 -17.68
N GLU A 88 3.58 16.74 -16.74
CA GLU A 88 4.40 17.05 -15.55
C GLU A 88 4.69 15.80 -14.74
N HIS A 89 3.68 14.97 -14.50
CA HIS A 89 3.80 13.68 -13.82
C HIS A 89 4.93 12.84 -14.42
N THR A 90 5.00 12.76 -15.75
CA THR A 90 5.98 11.93 -16.45
C THR A 90 7.42 12.42 -16.19
N GLU A 91 7.60 13.74 -16.18
CA GLU A 91 8.92 14.34 -15.94
C GLU A 91 9.37 14.15 -14.48
N TYR A 92 8.47 14.40 -13.52
CA TYR A 92 8.78 14.16 -12.11
C TYR A 92 9.02 12.67 -11.82
N ARG A 93 8.23 11.77 -12.41
CA ARG A 93 8.38 10.32 -12.20
C ARG A 93 9.78 9.82 -12.58
N LYS A 94 10.38 10.35 -13.65
CA LYS A 94 11.74 9.99 -14.10
C LYS A 94 12.81 10.25 -13.03
N ILE A 95 12.60 11.21 -12.13
CA ILE A 95 13.56 11.57 -11.08
C ILE A 95 13.69 10.44 -10.05
N ALA A 96 12.59 9.88 -9.60
CA ALA A 96 12.59 8.81 -8.60
C ALA A 96 12.80 7.40 -9.21
N GLU A 97 12.46 7.22 -10.49
CA GLU A 97 12.44 5.92 -11.17
C GLU A 97 13.75 5.09 -11.04
N PRO A 98 14.97 5.68 -11.04
CA PRO A 98 16.21 4.91 -10.90
C PRO A 98 16.26 4.05 -9.64
N PHE A 99 15.82 4.55 -8.48
CA PHE A 99 15.75 3.79 -7.23
C PHE A 99 14.80 2.60 -7.35
N PHE A 100 13.64 2.82 -7.95
CA PHE A 100 12.62 1.78 -8.11
C PHE A 100 12.97 0.74 -9.21
N LYS A 101 14.10 0.89 -9.90
CA LYS A 101 14.69 -0.12 -10.78
C LYS A 101 15.68 -1.05 -10.07
N LEU A 102 16.23 -0.65 -8.90
CA LEU A 102 17.16 -1.47 -8.11
C LEU A 102 16.64 -2.89 -7.84
N PRO A 103 15.35 -3.12 -7.55
CA PRO A 103 14.80 -4.47 -7.34
C PRO A 103 14.95 -5.44 -8.52
N ASN A 104 15.36 -4.97 -9.69
CA ASN A 104 15.64 -5.83 -10.84
C ASN A 104 17.09 -6.37 -10.84
N THR A 105 18.00 -5.79 -10.07
CA THR A 105 19.41 -6.22 -10.00
C THR A 105 19.55 -7.50 -9.17
N SER A 106 20.57 -8.31 -9.48
CA SER A 106 20.85 -9.55 -8.75
C SER A 106 21.27 -9.25 -7.31
N GLU A 107 22.14 -8.27 -7.11
CA GLU A 107 22.62 -7.84 -5.80
C GLU A 107 21.47 -7.44 -4.87
N PHE A 108 20.54 -6.62 -5.34
CA PHE A 108 19.39 -6.21 -4.55
C PHE A 108 18.48 -7.40 -4.18
N LYS A 109 18.27 -8.33 -5.14
CA LYS A 109 17.48 -9.55 -4.89
C LYS A 109 18.12 -10.44 -3.84
N GLU A 110 19.43 -10.62 -3.89
CA GLU A 110 20.18 -11.39 -2.90
C GLU A 110 20.09 -10.74 -1.52
N THR A 111 20.30 -9.42 -1.42
CA THR A 111 20.16 -8.67 -0.15
C THR A 111 18.77 -8.86 0.47
N ILE A 112 17.70 -8.74 -0.31
CA ILE A 112 16.33 -8.95 0.17
C ILE A 112 16.11 -10.41 0.58
N ALA A 113 16.66 -11.37 -0.17
CA ALA A 113 16.52 -12.79 0.12
C ALA A 113 17.19 -13.17 1.44
N ASP A 114 18.40 -12.70 1.68
CA ASP A 114 19.17 -12.96 2.90
C ASP A 114 18.49 -12.31 4.12
N MET A 115 18.03 -11.06 3.96
CA MET A 115 17.28 -10.35 5.00
C MET A 115 16.02 -11.13 5.42
N ILE A 116 15.18 -11.52 4.46
CA ILE A 116 13.91 -12.22 4.74
C ILE A 116 14.18 -13.60 5.35
N GLU A 117 15.17 -14.33 4.84
CA GLU A 117 15.55 -15.63 5.42
C GLU A 117 15.99 -15.51 6.87
N ARG A 118 16.86 -14.54 7.17
CA ARG A 118 17.30 -14.25 8.54
C ARG A 118 16.12 -13.98 9.45
N MET A 119 15.23 -13.07 9.06
CA MET A 119 14.07 -12.69 9.88
C MET A 119 13.10 -13.85 10.13
N ILE A 120 12.87 -14.73 9.17
CA ILE A 120 12.03 -15.93 9.39
C ILE A 120 12.71 -16.88 10.39
N ARG A 121 14.02 -17.09 10.30
CA ARG A 121 14.77 -17.94 11.24
C ARG A 121 14.76 -17.37 12.65
N GLU A 122 14.99 -16.08 12.81
CA GLU A 122 14.89 -15.36 14.10
C GLU A 122 13.48 -15.49 14.69
N ALA A 123 12.42 -15.34 13.88
CA ALA A 123 11.05 -15.54 14.32
C ALA A 123 10.79 -16.97 14.82
N CYS A 124 11.40 -17.99 14.17
CA CYS A 124 11.34 -19.37 14.64
C CYS A 124 12.11 -19.60 15.97
N GLU A 125 13.19 -18.87 16.22
CA GLU A 125 13.93 -18.91 17.49
C GLU A 125 13.19 -18.21 18.62
N ILE A 126 12.54 -17.10 18.36
CA ILE A 126 11.69 -16.35 19.32
C ILE A 126 10.44 -17.17 19.67
N GLY A 127 9.84 -17.82 18.70
CA GLY A 127 8.65 -18.64 18.83
C GLY A 127 7.36 -17.84 18.68
N GLU A 128 6.93 -17.08 19.67
CA GLU A 128 5.72 -16.26 19.60
C GLU A 128 6.06 -14.82 19.22
N VAL A 129 5.52 -14.34 18.10
CA VAL A 129 5.87 -13.07 17.47
C VAL A 129 4.61 -12.23 17.24
N GLU A 130 4.64 -10.97 17.59
CA GLU A 130 3.66 -9.97 17.13
C GLU A 130 4.03 -9.53 15.70
N VAL A 131 3.36 -10.14 14.73
CA VAL A 131 3.76 -10.09 13.31
C VAL A 131 3.77 -8.67 12.74
N VAL A 132 2.83 -7.81 13.15
CA VAL A 132 2.72 -6.46 12.57
C VAL A 132 3.93 -5.61 12.96
N ARG A 133 4.27 -5.56 14.25
CA ARG A 133 5.29 -4.65 14.81
C ARG A 133 6.68 -5.26 14.92
N GLU A 134 6.78 -6.59 15.12
CA GLU A 134 8.05 -7.26 15.36
C GLU A 134 8.59 -8.00 14.13
N PHE A 135 7.78 -8.16 13.07
CA PHE A 135 8.17 -8.84 11.84
C PHE A 135 7.93 -7.99 10.57
N SER A 136 6.67 -7.61 10.29
CA SER A 136 6.31 -6.94 9.04
C SER A 136 6.86 -5.51 8.95
N LEU A 137 6.73 -4.74 10.03
CA LEU A 137 7.23 -3.36 10.09
C LEU A 137 8.76 -3.28 10.04
N PRO A 138 9.55 -4.07 10.82
CA PRO A 138 10.99 -4.11 10.66
C PRO A 138 11.44 -4.58 9.28
N MET A 139 10.81 -5.62 8.72
CA MET A 139 11.12 -6.13 7.38
C MET A 139 10.94 -5.04 6.33
N GLN A 140 9.82 -4.33 6.37
CA GLN A 140 9.55 -3.24 5.44
C GLN A 140 10.51 -2.07 5.64
N SER A 141 10.81 -1.71 6.88
CA SER A 141 11.76 -0.62 7.18
C SER A 141 13.16 -0.93 6.62
N LEU A 142 13.67 -2.14 6.84
CA LEU A 142 14.95 -2.59 6.27
C LEU A 142 14.92 -2.62 4.73
N ALA A 143 13.87 -3.20 4.14
CA ALA A 143 13.76 -3.24 2.68
C ALA A 143 13.72 -1.84 2.05
N LEU A 144 13.12 -0.86 2.75
CA LEU A 144 13.08 0.53 2.32
C LEU A 144 14.45 1.21 2.45
N THR A 145 15.25 0.93 3.49
CA THR A 145 16.61 1.47 3.58
C THR A 145 17.45 1.01 2.39
N TYR A 146 17.38 -0.26 2.02
CA TYR A 146 18.09 -0.77 0.85
C TYR A 146 17.63 -0.10 -0.45
N LEU A 147 16.31 0.08 -0.63
CA LEU A 147 15.75 0.75 -1.81
C LEU A 147 16.26 2.20 -1.93
N LEU A 148 16.32 2.92 -0.81
CA LEU A 148 16.70 4.32 -0.77
C LEU A 148 18.22 4.51 -0.62
N LYS A 149 19.00 3.42 -0.58
CA LYS A 149 20.45 3.42 -0.29
C LYS A 149 20.79 4.15 1.02
N MET A 150 19.93 4.02 2.02
CA MET A 150 20.14 4.56 3.35
C MET A 150 20.82 3.53 4.26
N PRO A 151 21.54 3.95 5.31
CA PRO A 151 22.11 3.03 6.29
C PRO A 151 21.03 2.16 6.97
N GLU A 152 21.35 0.90 7.29
CA GLU A 152 20.42 0.01 7.99
C GLU A 152 19.96 0.56 9.36
N SER A 153 20.80 1.37 10.03
CA SER A 153 20.44 2.04 11.29
C SER A 153 19.21 2.94 11.18
N GLU A 154 18.89 3.45 9.98
CA GLU A 154 17.66 4.22 9.75
C GLU A 154 16.39 3.34 9.90
N ALA A 155 16.49 2.04 9.65
CA ALA A 155 15.36 1.13 9.79
C ALA A 155 14.88 1.05 11.25
N GLU A 156 15.76 1.11 12.24
CA GLU A 156 15.40 1.14 13.66
C GLU A 156 14.59 2.40 14.00
N LEU A 157 15.06 3.55 13.51
CA LEU A 157 14.35 4.82 13.66
C LEU A 157 12.96 4.75 13.00
N TRP A 158 12.88 4.27 11.75
CA TRP A 158 11.60 4.19 11.04
C TRP A 158 10.65 3.16 11.66
N THR A 159 11.18 2.09 12.23
CA THR A 159 10.39 1.12 13.00
C THR A 159 9.83 1.75 14.28
N SER A 160 10.59 2.61 14.95
CA SER A 160 10.16 3.28 16.17
C SER A 160 8.96 4.24 15.98
N TRP A 161 8.72 4.70 14.75
CA TRP A 161 7.53 5.51 14.44
C TRP A 161 6.23 4.71 14.47
N GLY A 162 6.29 3.37 14.50
CA GLY A 162 5.12 2.48 14.51
C GLY A 162 4.44 2.38 13.14
N THR A 163 3.26 1.80 13.14
CA THR A 163 2.34 1.77 12.00
C THR A 163 1.51 3.06 11.97
N HIS A 164 0.98 3.43 10.80
CA HIS A 164 0.10 4.60 10.61
C HIS A 164 0.76 5.97 10.91
N VAL A 165 1.98 6.17 10.38
CA VAL A 165 2.74 7.43 10.56
C VAL A 165 1.99 8.66 10.04
N PHE A 166 1.02 8.45 9.14
CA PHE A 166 0.29 9.55 8.48
C PHE A 166 -1.19 9.65 8.87
N ARG A 167 -1.74 8.67 9.58
CA ARG A 167 -3.16 8.62 9.90
C ARG A 167 -3.36 8.10 11.32
N ASP A 168 -4.36 8.68 11.98
CA ASP A 168 -5.04 8.24 13.19
C ASP A 168 -4.30 8.29 14.55
N GLY A 169 -5.05 8.79 15.51
CA GLY A 169 -4.81 8.89 16.93
C GLY A 169 -4.66 10.34 17.38
N GLU A 170 -4.82 10.55 18.69
CA GLU A 170 -4.63 11.84 19.36
C GLU A 170 -3.25 12.47 19.09
N ASP A 171 -2.30 11.67 18.55
CA ASP A 171 -0.94 12.07 18.18
C ASP A 171 -0.69 12.20 16.66
N GLY A 172 -1.72 12.13 15.80
CA GLY A 172 -1.56 12.12 14.33
C GLY A 172 -0.81 13.35 13.80
N GLU A 173 -1.07 14.54 14.35
CA GLU A 173 -0.35 15.76 13.99
C GLU A 173 1.12 15.71 14.43
N ALA A 174 1.41 15.19 15.61
CA ALA A 174 2.80 15.02 16.11
C ALA A 174 3.58 14.02 15.25
N ARG A 175 2.96 12.95 14.75
CA ARG A 175 3.61 11.96 13.88
C ARG A 175 3.91 12.52 12.49
N GLY A 176 2.99 13.29 11.90
CA GLY A 176 3.23 14.00 10.64
C GLY A 176 4.44 14.95 10.73
N MET A 177 4.55 15.68 11.85
CA MET A 177 5.71 16.54 12.13
C MET A 177 7.02 15.76 12.31
N THR A 178 6.98 14.56 12.89
CA THR A 178 8.17 13.71 13.05
C THR A 178 8.77 13.34 11.69
N LEU A 179 7.94 12.89 10.75
CA LEU A 179 8.39 12.58 9.41
C LEU A 179 8.85 13.84 8.65
N GLU A 180 8.13 14.95 8.75
CA GLU A 180 8.50 16.21 8.10
C GLU A 180 9.86 16.70 8.60
N ASN A 181 10.09 16.71 9.91
CA ASN A 181 11.36 17.07 10.52
C ASN A 181 12.49 16.13 10.07
N TYR A 182 12.23 14.83 10.02
CA TYR A 182 13.19 13.85 9.52
C TYR A 182 13.56 14.12 8.06
N ILE A 183 12.58 14.34 7.19
CA ILE A 183 12.81 14.65 5.78
C ILE A 183 13.68 15.88 5.63
N HIS A 184 13.37 16.95 6.35
CA HIS A 184 14.16 18.19 6.29
C HIS A 184 15.57 18.00 6.81
N ALA A 185 15.77 17.25 7.90
CA ALA A 185 17.12 16.93 8.42
C ALA A 185 17.94 16.12 7.41
N GLN A 186 17.33 15.15 6.72
CA GLN A 186 18.02 14.37 5.69
C GLN A 186 18.35 15.21 4.44
N LEU A 187 17.50 16.14 4.05
CA LEU A 187 17.80 17.09 2.98
C LEU A 187 18.97 18.02 3.35
N ASP A 188 19.02 18.52 4.61
CA ASP A 188 20.14 19.35 5.09
C ASP A 188 21.45 18.55 5.13
N ARG A 189 21.39 17.29 5.59
CA ARG A 189 22.54 16.38 5.56
C ARG A 189 23.04 16.17 4.13
N ALA A 190 22.14 15.87 3.21
CA ALA A 190 22.47 15.61 1.82
C ALA A 190 23.05 16.85 1.10
N GLU A 191 22.64 18.07 1.48
CA GLU A 191 23.21 19.31 0.98
C GLU A 191 24.63 19.55 1.53
N ALA A 192 24.89 19.17 2.80
CA ALA A 192 26.19 19.33 3.45
C ALA A 192 27.22 18.27 3.04
N ASP A 193 26.76 17.03 2.89
CA ASP A 193 27.60 15.85 2.56
C ASP A 193 26.82 14.94 1.58
N PRO A 194 26.84 15.24 0.27
CA PRO A 194 26.10 14.49 -0.74
C PRO A 194 26.71 13.11 -0.96
N GLY A 195 25.84 12.09 -1.03
CA GLY A 195 26.16 10.70 -1.31
C GLY A 195 25.41 10.15 -2.53
N GLU A 196 25.16 8.85 -2.51
CA GLU A 196 24.37 8.16 -3.55
C GLU A 196 22.94 7.79 -3.10
N ASP A 197 22.57 8.18 -1.89
CA ASP A 197 21.27 7.91 -1.32
C ASP A 197 20.17 8.78 -1.95
N PHE A 198 18.92 8.41 -1.65
CA PHE A 198 17.74 9.05 -2.21
C PHE A 198 17.70 10.57 -1.99
N PHE A 199 18.06 11.05 -0.80
CA PHE A 199 18.03 12.48 -0.48
C PHE A 199 19.11 13.25 -1.22
N SER A 200 20.29 12.66 -1.38
CA SER A 200 21.40 13.24 -2.14
C SER A 200 21.03 13.38 -3.62
N VAL A 201 20.41 12.36 -4.20
CA VAL A 201 19.91 12.41 -5.59
C VAL A 201 18.82 13.46 -5.76
N LEU A 202 17.90 13.59 -4.81
CA LEU A 202 16.91 14.69 -4.83
C LEU A 202 17.58 16.06 -4.72
N GLY A 203 18.71 16.17 -4.01
CA GLY A 203 19.53 17.39 -3.89
C GLY A 203 19.95 17.94 -5.24
N GLU A 204 20.38 17.05 -6.15
CA GLU A 204 20.92 17.37 -7.48
C GLU A 204 19.86 17.27 -8.60
N ALA A 205 18.68 16.76 -8.31
CA ALA A 205 17.64 16.52 -9.30
C ALA A 205 17.12 17.81 -9.93
N THR A 206 16.87 17.74 -11.23
CA THR A 206 16.37 18.88 -12.00
C THR A 206 15.01 18.60 -12.63
N TYR A 207 14.20 19.65 -12.69
CA TYR A 207 12.94 19.68 -13.42
C TYR A 207 12.93 20.86 -14.39
N LYS A 208 12.74 20.59 -15.69
CA LYS A 208 12.75 21.61 -16.74
C LYS A 208 14.00 22.52 -16.69
N GLY A 209 15.18 21.95 -16.40
CA GLY A 209 16.47 22.66 -16.38
C GLY A 209 16.77 23.49 -15.13
N ARG A 210 15.93 23.48 -14.12
CA ARG A 210 16.20 24.04 -12.78
C ARG A 210 16.31 22.94 -11.73
N LEU A 211 17.05 23.18 -10.65
CA LEU A 211 17.03 22.32 -9.48
C LEU A 211 15.59 22.25 -8.90
N LEU A 212 15.28 21.12 -8.28
CA LEU A 212 14.06 21.00 -7.48
C LEU A 212 14.08 22.00 -6.33
N THR A 213 12.91 22.59 -6.05
CA THR A 213 12.75 23.38 -4.82
C THR A 213 12.78 22.49 -3.59
N ARG A 214 12.96 23.05 -2.41
CA ARG A 214 12.95 22.35 -1.13
C ARG A 214 11.63 21.58 -0.94
N ASP A 215 10.50 22.21 -1.26
CA ASP A 215 9.16 21.61 -1.15
C ASP A 215 8.97 20.46 -2.13
N GLU A 216 9.49 20.57 -3.35
CA GLU A 216 9.45 19.47 -4.33
C GLU A 216 10.25 18.26 -3.83
N LYS A 217 11.50 18.48 -3.32
CA LYS A 217 12.32 17.42 -2.71
C LYS A 217 11.58 16.76 -1.53
N ALA A 218 11.03 17.56 -0.63
CA ALA A 218 10.27 17.08 0.52
C ALA A 218 9.00 16.32 0.07
N GLY A 219 8.32 16.76 -0.98
CA GLY A 219 7.15 16.09 -1.56
C GLY A 219 7.45 14.70 -2.13
N PHE A 220 8.60 14.51 -2.79
CA PHE A 220 9.08 13.20 -3.21
C PHE A 220 9.35 12.28 -2.03
N ALA A 221 10.04 12.77 -1.02
CA ALA A 221 10.36 11.99 0.18
C ALA A 221 9.07 11.63 0.94
N ASN A 222 8.17 12.58 1.16
CA ASN A 222 6.90 12.35 1.83
C ASN A 222 6.08 11.25 1.14
N LEU A 223 5.92 11.32 -0.20
CA LEU A 223 5.22 10.28 -0.95
C LEU A 223 5.89 8.91 -0.83
N THR A 224 7.22 8.86 -0.85
CA THR A 224 7.97 7.60 -0.76
C THR A 224 7.71 6.90 0.57
N PHE A 225 7.69 7.63 1.67
CA PHE A 225 7.34 7.08 2.98
C PHE A 225 5.85 6.75 3.10
N ALA A 226 4.95 7.62 2.61
CA ALA A 226 3.50 7.41 2.65
C ALA A 226 3.07 6.16 1.87
N GLY A 227 3.60 5.98 0.67
CA GLY A 227 3.23 4.86 -0.21
C GLY A 227 3.99 3.57 0.08
N GLY A 228 5.18 3.66 0.68
CA GLY A 228 6.13 2.55 0.77
C GLY A 228 6.04 1.71 2.03
N ARG A 229 5.28 2.08 3.04
CA ARG A 229 5.29 1.40 4.36
C ARG A 229 4.07 0.53 4.60
N ASP A 230 2.95 1.11 4.94
CA ASP A 230 1.79 0.41 5.50
C ASP A 230 1.20 -0.62 4.53
N THR A 231 1.23 -0.35 3.24
CA THR A 231 0.70 -1.25 2.21
C THR A 231 1.39 -2.61 2.20
N ILE A 232 2.71 -2.63 2.38
CA ILE A 232 3.50 -3.87 2.39
C ILE A 232 3.37 -4.56 3.74
N ILE A 233 3.37 -3.81 4.86
CA ILE A 233 3.15 -4.34 6.21
C ILE A 233 1.83 -5.13 6.25
N HIS A 234 0.74 -4.56 5.76
CA HIS A 234 -0.55 -5.24 5.72
C HIS A 234 -0.53 -6.49 4.84
N THR A 235 0.18 -6.44 3.71
CA THR A 235 0.28 -7.60 2.81
C THR A 235 1.10 -8.73 3.42
N ILE A 236 2.25 -8.44 4.05
CA ILE A 236 3.08 -9.43 4.75
C ILE A 236 2.29 -10.06 5.90
N SER A 237 1.67 -9.24 6.74
CA SER A 237 0.89 -9.71 7.89
C SER A 237 -0.26 -10.61 7.46
N PHE A 238 -0.96 -10.28 6.37
CA PHE A 238 -2.00 -11.12 5.80
C PHE A 238 -1.46 -12.48 5.32
N ILE A 239 -0.31 -12.50 4.65
CA ILE A 239 0.33 -13.73 4.15
C ILE A 239 0.68 -14.65 5.33
N ILE A 240 1.26 -14.11 6.39
CA ILE A 240 1.61 -14.90 7.58
C ILE A 240 0.35 -15.45 8.27
N ALA A 241 -0.69 -14.63 8.43
CA ALA A 241 -1.97 -15.09 8.98
C ALA A 241 -2.59 -16.19 8.11
N TYR A 242 -2.60 -16.01 6.79
CA TYR A 242 -3.15 -16.99 5.86
C TYR A 242 -2.45 -18.35 5.98
N PHE A 243 -1.12 -18.38 6.04
CA PHE A 243 -0.39 -19.63 6.22
C PHE A 243 -0.54 -20.25 7.60
N ALA A 244 -0.78 -19.43 8.64
CA ALA A 244 -1.07 -19.94 9.98
C ALA A 244 -2.46 -20.61 10.05
N GLU A 245 -3.42 -20.15 9.24
CA GLU A 245 -4.77 -20.74 9.13
C GLU A 245 -4.86 -21.84 8.06
N HIS A 246 -3.97 -21.81 7.03
CA HIS A 246 -3.95 -22.71 5.87
C HIS A 246 -2.57 -23.33 5.67
N PRO A 247 -2.06 -24.18 6.60
CA PRO A 247 -0.72 -24.75 6.49
C PRO A 247 -0.53 -25.62 5.23
N GLU A 248 -1.60 -26.20 4.68
CA GLU A 248 -1.59 -26.94 3.42
C GLU A 248 -1.18 -26.07 2.21
N ALA A 249 -1.29 -24.76 2.32
CA ALA A 249 -0.87 -23.83 1.28
C ALA A 249 0.67 -23.80 1.13
N ILE A 250 1.42 -23.99 2.21
CA ILE A 250 2.89 -24.13 2.16
C ILE A 250 3.26 -25.41 1.39
N GLU A 251 2.57 -26.51 1.65
CA GLU A 251 2.82 -27.77 0.94
C GLU A 251 2.52 -27.64 -0.56
N LYS A 252 1.43 -26.93 -0.93
CA LYS A 252 1.14 -26.64 -2.35
C LYS A 252 2.28 -25.84 -3.03
N LEU A 253 2.90 -24.88 -2.31
CA LEU A 253 4.05 -24.14 -2.84
C LEU A 253 5.30 -25.03 -3.00
N LYS A 254 5.51 -26.02 -2.11
CA LYS A 254 6.59 -27.01 -2.24
C LYS A 254 6.39 -27.92 -3.43
N GLU A 255 5.18 -28.45 -3.59
CA GLU A 255 4.82 -29.33 -4.71
C GLU A 255 4.93 -28.60 -6.05
N ASN A 256 4.57 -27.33 -6.10
CA ASN A 256 4.66 -26.52 -7.30
C ASN A 256 5.26 -25.13 -7.04
N PRO A 257 6.59 -24.98 -7.05
CA PRO A 257 7.26 -23.69 -6.80
C PRO A 257 6.86 -22.56 -7.76
N LYS A 258 6.31 -22.87 -8.94
CA LYS A 258 5.84 -21.85 -9.89
C LYS A 258 4.62 -21.08 -9.36
N LEU A 259 3.90 -21.63 -8.39
CA LEU A 259 2.76 -20.95 -7.75
C LEU A 259 3.17 -19.67 -6.99
N VAL A 260 4.42 -19.54 -6.58
CA VAL A 260 4.89 -18.29 -5.92
C VAL A 260 4.53 -17.06 -6.73
N MET A 261 4.67 -17.10 -8.05
CA MET A 261 4.40 -15.97 -8.92
C MET A 261 2.91 -15.58 -8.95
N THR A 262 2.02 -16.56 -9.03
CA THR A 262 0.58 -16.32 -9.05
C THR A 262 0.03 -16.03 -7.66
N ALA A 263 0.52 -16.72 -6.65
CA ALA A 263 0.14 -16.50 -5.25
C ALA A 263 0.49 -15.09 -4.77
N ALA A 264 1.66 -14.56 -5.15
CA ALA A 264 2.04 -13.20 -4.80
C ALA A 264 1.05 -12.16 -5.35
N GLU A 265 0.64 -12.28 -6.62
CA GLU A 265 -0.36 -11.36 -7.20
C GLU A 265 -1.76 -11.59 -6.56
N GLU A 266 -2.10 -12.83 -6.19
CA GLU A 266 -3.37 -13.13 -5.54
C GLU A 266 -3.46 -12.54 -4.13
N PHE A 267 -2.42 -12.66 -3.32
CA PHE A 267 -2.39 -12.03 -2.00
C PHE A 267 -2.53 -10.51 -2.11
N VAL A 268 -1.82 -9.90 -3.05
CA VAL A 268 -1.94 -8.45 -3.30
C VAL A 268 -3.36 -8.07 -3.74
N ARG A 269 -4.00 -8.87 -4.60
CA ARG A 269 -5.39 -8.66 -5.03
C ARG A 269 -6.35 -8.68 -3.84
N VAL A 270 -6.26 -9.72 -3.00
CA VAL A 270 -7.19 -9.91 -1.88
C VAL A 270 -7.01 -8.84 -0.81
N VAL A 271 -5.77 -8.51 -0.48
CA VAL A 271 -5.49 -7.48 0.53
C VAL A 271 -5.90 -6.10 0.02
N THR A 272 -5.48 -5.74 -1.19
CA THR A 272 -5.67 -4.39 -1.76
C THR A 272 -5.55 -3.31 -0.68
N PRO A 273 -4.37 -3.08 -0.11
CA PRO A 273 -4.22 -2.36 1.16
C PRO A 273 -4.67 -0.89 1.11
N LEU A 274 -4.72 -0.30 -0.08
CA LEU A 274 -5.29 1.02 -0.31
C LEU A 274 -6.71 0.86 -0.87
N THR A 275 -7.73 1.28 -0.13
CA THR A 275 -9.14 1.12 -0.51
C THR A 275 -9.46 1.88 -1.78
N GLN A 276 -9.11 3.15 -1.81
CA GLN A 276 -9.42 4.05 -2.92
C GLN A 276 -8.45 5.23 -2.96
N ILE A 277 -8.46 5.96 -4.09
CA ILE A 277 -7.71 7.20 -4.27
C ILE A 277 -8.60 8.25 -4.94
N GLY A 278 -8.44 9.49 -4.53
CA GLY A 278 -9.23 10.61 -5.04
C GLY A 278 -8.74 11.13 -6.40
N ARG A 279 -9.69 11.67 -7.14
CA ARG A 279 -9.46 12.52 -8.31
C ARG A 279 -10.43 13.70 -8.24
N VAL A 280 -10.01 14.85 -8.72
CA VAL A 280 -10.88 16.02 -8.84
C VAL A 280 -11.43 16.12 -10.25
N CYS A 281 -12.71 16.44 -10.40
CA CYS A 281 -13.28 16.77 -11.70
C CYS A 281 -13.11 18.28 -11.96
N PRO A 282 -12.25 18.70 -12.92
CA PRO A 282 -12.03 20.12 -13.21
C PRO A 282 -13.28 20.85 -13.74
N VAL A 283 -14.18 20.09 -14.36
CA VAL A 283 -15.46 20.55 -14.90
C VAL A 283 -16.58 19.63 -14.45
N SER A 284 -17.80 20.16 -14.35
CA SER A 284 -18.97 19.34 -14.00
C SER A 284 -19.14 18.23 -15.06
N THR A 285 -19.24 16.99 -14.59
CA THR A 285 -19.30 15.80 -15.45
C THR A 285 -20.35 14.80 -14.96
N ASP A 286 -20.80 13.95 -15.85
CA ASP A 286 -21.60 12.77 -15.51
C ASP A 286 -20.68 11.56 -15.32
N VAL A 287 -20.69 11.01 -14.12
CA VAL A 287 -19.93 9.81 -13.76
C VAL A 287 -20.90 8.64 -13.69
N HIS A 288 -21.13 8.00 -14.83
CA HIS A 288 -22.04 6.85 -14.95
C HIS A 288 -23.43 7.10 -14.37
N GLY A 289 -24.06 8.23 -14.70
CA GLY A 289 -25.38 8.63 -14.22
C GLY A 289 -25.38 9.41 -12.91
N THR A 290 -24.21 9.64 -12.31
CA THR A 290 -24.04 10.48 -11.11
C THR A 290 -23.41 11.80 -11.51
N LYS A 291 -24.13 12.91 -11.28
CA LYS A 291 -23.58 14.25 -11.51
C LYS A 291 -22.56 14.61 -10.46
N VAL A 292 -21.35 14.98 -10.90
CA VAL A 292 -20.26 15.50 -10.08
C VAL A 292 -19.95 16.91 -10.54
N GLU A 293 -19.98 17.87 -9.64
CA GLU A 293 -19.75 19.28 -9.98
C GLU A 293 -18.25 19.59 -10.13
N ALA A 294 -17.96 20.70 -10.82
CA ALA A 294 -16.59 21.16 -10.98
C ALA A 294 -15.93 21.39 -9.60
N GLY A 295 -14.74 20.85 -9.42
CA GLY A 295 -13.99 20.90 -8.17
C GLY A 295 -14.38 19.81 -7.15
N GLU A 296 -15.44 19.05 -7.36
CA GLU A 296 -15.75 17.88 -6.53
C GLU A 296 -14.86 16.69 -6.87
N ARG A 297 -14.80 15.74 -5.92
CA ARG A 297 -13.96 14.55 -6.05
C ARG A 297 -14.74 13.29 -6.41
N VAL A 298 -14.06 12.40 -7.12
CA VAL A 298 -14.45 11.00 -7.27
C VAL A 298 -13.42 10.11 -6.57
N GLY A 299 -13.85 8.94 -6.09
CA GLY A 299 -12.98 7.90 -5.55
C GLY A 299 -12.78 6.78 -6.56
N LEU A 300 -11.54 6.45 -6.89
CA LEU A 300 -11.21 5.25 -7.66
C LEU A 300 -11.05 4.08 -6.69
N CYS A 301 -12.07 3.24 -6.55
CA CYS A 301 -12.12 2.22 -5.51
C CYS A 301 -11.42 0.92 -5.96
N TRP A 302 -10.12 0.81 -5.68
CA TRP A 302 -9.31 -0.38 -5.98
C TRP A 302 -9.85 -1.63 -5.28
N ALA A 303 -10.25 -1.49 -4.01
CA ALA A 303 -10.75 -2.57 -3.20
C ALA A 303 -12.06 -3.15 -3.75
N SER A 304 -12.95 -2.32 -4.30
CA SER A 304 -14.13 -2.81 -4.99
C SER A 304 -13.78 -3.48 -6.31
N ALA A 305 -12.93 -2.83 -7.11
CA ALA A 305 -12.55 -3.31 -8.45
C ALA A 305 -11.85 -4.67 -8.44
N ASN A 306 -11.06 -4.95 -7.40
CA ASN A 306 -10.33 -6.22 -7.27
C ASN A 306 -11.21 -7.40 -6.79
N PHE A 307 -12.47 -7.13 -6.44
CA PHE A 307 -13.48 -8.14 -6.10
C PHE A 307 -14.66 -8.15 -7.09
N ASP A 308 -14.53 -7.47 -8.23
CA ASP A 308 -15.57 -7.40 -9.25
C ASP A 308 -15.83 -8.80 -9.86
N GLU A 309 -17.02 -9.34 -9.61
CA GLU A 309 -17.46 -10.67 -10.04
C GLU A 309 -17.56 -10.81 -11.57
N THR A 310 -17.57 -9.69 -12.30
CA THR A 310 -17.54 -9.71 -13.77
C THR A 310 -16.15 -9.97 -14.35
N VAL A 311 -15.13 -9.89 -13.50
CA VAL A 311 -13.70 -10.03 -13.87
C VAL A 311 -13.04 -11.21 -13.18
N PHE A 312 -13.39 -11.43 -11.89
CA PHE A 312 -12.80 -12.47 -11.07
C PHE A 312 -13.83 -13.52 -10.70
N ASP A 313 -13.60 -14.74 -11.14
CA ASP A 313 -14.38 -15.89 -10.69
C ASP A 313 -14.07 -16.19 -9.22
N GLU A 314 -15.11 -16.42 -8.40
CA GLU A 314 -15.00 -16.61 -6.96
C GLU A 314 -14.03 -15.59 -6.31
N PRO A 315 -14.32 -14.26 -6.40
CA PRO A 315 -13.36 -13.21 -6.03
C PRO A 315 -13.01 -13.22 -4.53
N HIS A 316 -13.85 -13.81 -3.69
CA HIS A 316 -13.67 -13.88 -2.24
C HIS A 316 -12.76 -15.04 -1.80
N GLU A 317 -12.48 -15.97 -2.71
CA GLU A 317 -11.56 -17.08 -2.45
C GLU A 317 -10.11 -16.71 -2.81
N VAL A 318 -9.17 -17.10 -1.94
CA VAL A 318 -7.74 -17.00 -2.23
C VAL A 318 -7.34 -18.21 -3.07
N LYS A 319 -7.05 -17.97 -4.35
CA LYS A 319 -6.61 -19.01 -5.29
C LYS A 319 -5.13 -18.77 -5.63
N LEU A 320 -4.22 -19.59 -5.05
CA LEU A 320 -2.77 -19.43 -5.26
C LEU A 320 -2.35 -19.55 -6.74
N ASP A 321 -3.16 -20.20 -7.55
CA ASP A 321 -2.96 -20.43 -8.97
C ASP A 321 -3.83 -19.53 -9.87
N ARG A 322 -4.51 -18.53 -9.31
CA ARG A 322 -5.44 -17.67 -10.08
C ARG A 322 -4.80 -17.15 -11.37
N LYS A 323 -5.43 -17.48 -12.48
CA LYS A 323 -4.98 -17.07 -13.81
C LYS A 323 -6.18 -17.07 -14.79
N PRO A 324 -6.50 -15.94 -15.45
CA PRO A 324 -5.85 -14.64 -15.32
C PRO A 324 -6.10 -13.96 -13.98
N ASN A 325 -5.21 -13.04 -13.59
CA ASN A 325 -5.36 -12.21 -12.41
C ASN A 325 -5.08 -10.73 -12.75
N PRO A 326 -6.00 -10.05 -13.45
CA PRO A 326 -5.81 -8.68 -13.91
C PRO A 326 -6.09 -7.64 -12.82
N HIS A 327 -5.67 -7.89 -11.58
CA HIS A 327 -5.93 -6.98 -10.48
C HIS A 327 -5.27 -5.60 -10.69
N ILE A 328 -5.84 -4.60 -10.08
CA ILE A 328 -5.39 -3.21 -10.13
C ILE A 328 -5.02 -2.65 -8.75
N ALA A 329 -4.57 -3.52 -7.84
CA ALA A 329 -4.12 -3.12 -6.50
C ALA A 329 -2.90 -2.18 -6.54
N TYR A 330 -2.10 -2.25 -7.60
CA TYR A 330 -1.01 -1.31 -7.87
C TYR A 330 -1.46 -0.08 -8.70
N GLY A 331 -2.75 0.16 -8.81
CA GLY A 331 -3.29 1.18 -9.69
C GLY A 331 -3.22 0.78 -11.18
N SER A 332 -3.55 1.73 -12.05
CA SER A 332 -3.53 1.58 -13.52
C SER A 332 -3.23 2.93 -14.18
N GLY A 333 -2.84 2.92 -15.45
CA GLY A 333 -2.55 4.14 -16.20
C GLY A 333 -1.25 4.84 -15.78
N PRO A 334 -1.13 6.17 -15.99
CA PRO A 334 0.10 6.92 -15.71
C PRO A 334 0.59 6.79 -14.27
N HIS A 335 -0.32 6.76 -13.32
CA HIS A 335 -0.04 6.67 -11.89
C HIS A 335 0.09 5.22 -11.36
N THR A 336 0.31 4.23 -12.21
CA THR A 336 0.64 2.87 -11.74
C THR A 336 1.77 2.93 -10.72
N CYS A 337 1.64 2.19 -9.62
CA CYS A 337 2.54 2.22 -8.47
C CYS A 337 4.01 2.12 -8.89
N LEU A 338 4.81 3.11 -8.49
CA LEU A 338 6.25 3.13 -8.78
C LEU A 338 6.98 2.03 -8.03
N GLY A 339 6.54 1.72 -6.79
CA GLY A 339 7.09 0.67 -5.94
C GLY A 339 6.64 -0.76 -6.27
N ALA A 340 5.84 -0.99 -7.31
CA ALA A 340 5.28 -2.30 -7.60
C ALA A 340 6.32 -3.41 -7.78
N THR A 341 7.48 -3.11 -8.38
CA THR A 341 8.58 -4.08 -8.56
C THR A 341 9.22 -4.43 -7.23
N HIS A 342 9.41 -3.45 -6.36
CA HIS A 342 9.94 -3.64 -5.01
C HIS A 342 8.98 -4.46 -4.14
N ALA A 343 7.71 -4.11 -4.12
CA ALA A 343 6.68 -4.85 -3.39
C ALA A 343 6.58 -6.30 -3.86
N ARG A 344 6.56 -6.54 -5.16
CA ARG A 344 6.55 -7.90 -5.74
C ARG A 344 7.78 -8.70 -5.36
N LEU A 345 8.96 -8.07 -5.33
CA LEU A 345 10.17 -8.75 -4.91
C LEU A 345 10.06 -9.22 -3.45
N ILE A 346 9.68 -8.33 -2.53
CA ILE A 346 9.53 -8.69 -1.11
C ILE A 346 8.51 -9.82 -0.95
N ILE A 347 7.33 -9.70 -1.55
CA ILE A 347 6.26 -10.68 -1.38
C ILE A 347 6.67 -12.04 -1.96
N ARG A 348 7.23 -12.07 -3.17
CA ARG A 348 7.68 -13.32 -3.81
C ARG A 348 8.79 -13.99 -3.01
N THR A 349 9.78 -13.22 -2.57
CA THR A 349 10.88 -13.73 -1.76
C THR A 349 10.37 -14.25 -0.41
N LEU A 350 9.41 -13.57 0.23
CA LEU A 350 8.77 -14.06 1.45
C LEU A 350 8.12 -15.43 1.22
N LEU A 351 7.35 -15.59 0.14
CA LEU A 351 6.72 -16.87 -0.22
C LEU A 351 7.75 -17.96 -0.52
N GLU A 352 8.83 -17.62 -1.23
CA GLU A 352 9.94 -18.55 -1.50
C GLU A 352 10.61 -19.02 -0.21
N LYS A 353 10.93 -18.10 0.69
CA LYS A 353 11.61 -18.44 1.96
C LYS A 353 10.69 -19.17 2.93
N ILE A 354 9.40 -18.86 2.99
CA ILE A 354 8.41 -19.65 3.75
C ILE A 354 8.31 -21.06 3.18
N ARG A 355 8.27 -21.23 1.87
CA ARG A 355 8.28 -22.54 1.21
C ARG A 355 9.52 -23.34 1.57
N ASP A 356 10.71 -22.72 1.50
CA ASP A 356 12.00 -23.40 1.63
C ASP A 356 12.33 -23.73 3.10
N ILE A 357 12.08 -22.82 4.02
CA ILE A 357 12.25 -23.02 5.47
C ILE A 357 11.13 -23.89 6.02
N SER A 358 9.90 -23.68 5.53
CA SER A 358 8.71 -24.42 5.95
C SER A 358 8.39 -24.33 7.43
N PRO A 359 8.37 -23.14 8.03
CA PRO A 359 8.03 -23.00 9.43
C PRO A 359 6.61 -23.51 9.70
N LYS A 360 6.39 -24.11 10.86
CA LYS A 360 5.03 -24.37 11.34
C LYS A 360 4.49 -23.08 11.93
N LEU A 361 3.42 -22.56 11.34
CA LEU A 361 2.78 -21.34 11.76
C LEU A 361 1.46 -21.66 12.45
N LYS A 362 1.19 -21.01 13.58
CA LYS A 362 -0.06 -21.16 14.30
C LYS A 362 -0.56 -19.80 14.77
N LEU A 363 -1.75 -19.42 14.35
CA LEU A 363 -2.43 -18.23 14.84
C LEU A 363 -2.75 -18.38 16.34
N ILE A 364 -2.35 -17.39 17.13
CA ILE A 364 -2.59 -17.34 18.59
C ILE A 364 -3.65 -16.30 18.90
N ASP A 365 -3.52 -15.06 18.36
CA ASP A 365 -4.44 -13.95 18.61
C ASP A 365 -4.40 -12.96 17.45
N SER A 366 -5.50 -12.29 17.19
CA SER A 366 -5.53 -11.23 16.19
C SER A 366 -6.56 -10.15 16.50
N VAL A 367 -6.24 -8.92 16.14
CA VAL A 367 -7.15 -7.78 16.09
C VAL A 367 -7.13 -7.22 14.68
N ASP A 368 -8.29 -7.17 14.04
CA ASP A 368 -8.42 -6.64 12.69
C ASP A 368 -8.19 -5.13 12.65
N ASN A 369 -7.52 -4.66 11.61
CA ASN A 369 -7.50 -3.26 11.25
C ASN A 369 -8.68 -2.99 10.29
N VAL A 370 -9.60 -2.14 10.74
CA VAL A 370 -10.88 -1.90 10.07
C VAL A 370 -11.01 -0.42 9.72
N GLU A 371 -11.18 -0.15 8.45
CA GLU A 371 -11.62 1.15 7.94
C GLU A 371 -13.13 1.25 8.15
N THR A 372 -13.57 2.24 8.92
CA THR A 372 -14.99 2.50 9.22
C THR A 372 -15.40 3.81 8.61
N GLU A 373 -16.32 3.74 7.66
CA GLU A 373 -16.90 4.89 6.97
C GLU A 373 -18.42 4.92 7.14
N ALA A 374 -19.07 5.97 6.64
CA ALA A 374 -20.51 6.18 6.85
C ALA A 374 -21.38 4.99 6.40
N ASP A 375 -20.99 4.31 5.31
CA ASP A 375 -21.81 3.31 4.63
C ASP A 375 -21.23 1.90 4.67
N TYR A 376 -19.95 1.75 5.08
CA TYR A 376 -19.27 0.45 5.11
C TYR A 376 -18.22 0.35 6.21
N GLU A 377 -17.90 -0.88 6.54
CA GLU A 377 -16.72 -1.28 7.29
C GLU A 377 -15.91 -2.24 6.44
N ARG A 378 -14.61 -2.00 6.33
CA ARG A 378 -13.70 -2.82 5.56
C ARG A 378 -12.49 -3.24 6.39
N ARG A 379 -12.27 -4.54 6.50
CA ARG A 379 -11.00 -5.07 6.99
C ARG A 379 -9.95 -4.96 5.88
N TYR A 380 -8.80 -4.35 6.17
CA TYR A 380 -7.70 -4.23 5.22
C TYR A 380 -6.34 -4.70 5.76
N GLY A 381 -6.29 -5.21 6.97
CA GLY A 381 -5.10 -5.73 7.61
C GLY A 381 -5.36 -6.13 9.05
N TYR A 382 -4.30 -6.11 9.84
CA TYR A 382 -4.34 -6.37 11.28
C TYR A 382 -3.75 -5.19 12.03
N GLU A 383 -4.37 -4.83 13.15
CA GLU A 383 -3.79 -3.95 14.16
C GLU A 383 -2.82 -4.71 15.05
N LYS A 384 -3.17 -5.96 15.37
CA LYS A 384 -2.37 -6.90 16.14
C LYS A 384 -2.50 -8.29 15.54
N LEU A 385 -1.38 -9.00 15.40
CA LEU A 385 -1.37 -10.37 14.89
C LEU A 385 -0.29 -11.18 15.61
N ILE A 386 -0.69 -12.06 16.51
CA ILE A 386 0.24 -12.95 17.22
C ILE A 386 0.24 -14.32 16.56
N VAL A 387 1.40 -14.73 16.06
CA VAL A 387 1.62 -16.03 15.43
C VAL A 387 2.79 -16.72 16.10
N LYS A 388 2.61 -18.00 16.41
CA LYS A 388 3.72 -18.87 16.81
C LYS A 388 4.42 -19.41 15.58
N PHE A 389 5.74 -19.19 15.53
CA PHE A 389 6.64 -19.74 14.55
C PHE A 389 7.41 -20.90 15.20
N GLU A 390 7.43 -22.05 14.56
CA GLU A 390 8.20 -23.21 15.03
C GLU A 390 9.06 -23.72 13.84
N THR A 391 10.23 -24.20 14.18
CA THR A 391 11.06 -24.91 13.20
C THR A 391 10.32 -26.14 12.65
N PRO A 392 10.57 -26.54 11.40
CA PRO A 392 9.92 -27.68 10.76
C PRO A 392 9.94 -28.97 11.56
#